data_123e637de9d26537694925bf780a18aa
#
_entry.id   123e637de9d26537694925bf780a18aa
#
_cell.length_a   1.000
_cell.length_b   1.000
_cell.length_c   1.000
_cell.angle_alpha   90.00
_cell.angle_beta   90.00
_cell.angle_gamma   90.00
#
_symmetry.space_group_name_H-M   'P 1'
#
loop_
_entity.id
_entity.type
_entity.pdbx_description
1 polymer ?
#
loop_
_entity_poly.entity_id
_entity_poly.type
_entity_poly.pdbx_seq_one_letter_code
_entity_poly.pdbx_strand_id
1 'polypeptide(L)'
;MKFLAHSNWTKSIYYNKKILYPQNLSSLKKIINSNQIGICGNLKSFNDTCINKNKLISLKKFSKKIFLDKNKSLLHVSSNYLLIDVLKKIVPLGYMISVSPGSKYVT
;
A
#
# COMPACT_ATOMS: atom_id res chain seq x y z
N MET A 1 7.71 9.96 -24.57
CA MET A 1 7.36 9.88 -23.14
C MET A 1 7.91 8.59 -22.55
N LYS A 2 8.97 8.63 -21.75
CA LYS A 2 9.49 7.42 -21.10
C LYS A 2 8.51 6.99 -20.01
N PHE A 3 7.78 5.90 -20.22
CA PHE A 3 7.02 5.28 -19.13
C PHE A 3 8.01 4.73 -18.12
N LEU A 4 7.99 5.26 -16.91
CA LEU A 4 8.73 4.68 -15.79
C LEU A 4 8.16 3.30 -15.51
N ALA A 5 8.93 2.26 -15.82
CA ALA A 5 8.57 0.89 -15.49
C ALA A 5 8.57 0.72 -13.96
N HIS A 6 7.47 0.25 -13.40
CA HIS A 6 7.40 -0.16 -12.01
C HIS A 6 7.95 -1.57 -11.87
N SER A 7 8.68 -1.86 -10.81
CA SER A 7 9.24 -3.19 -10.55
C SER A 7 8.92 -3.67 -9.14
N ASN A 8 8.97 -4.99 -8.93
CA ASN A 8 9.02 -5.59 -7.61
C ASN A 8 10.33 -5.23 -6.89
N TRP A 9 10.51 -5.66 -5.64
CA TRP A 9 11.69 -5.35 -4.84
C TRP A 9 12.99 -5.83 -5.49
N THR A 10 13.00 -7.04 -6.03
CA THR A 10 14.17 -7.67 -6.65
C THR A 10 14.49 -7.18 -8.06
N LYS A 11 13.63 -6.32 -8.62
CA LYS A 11 13.72 -5.84 -10.02
C LYS A 11 13.71 -6.96 -11.06
N SER A 12 13.19 -8.11 -10.72
CA SER A 12 13.07 -9.28 -11.61
C SER A 12 11.84 -9.22 -12.52
N ILE A 13 10.83 -8.44 -12.11
CA ILE A 13 9.56 -8.31 -12.83
C ILE A 13 9.22 -6.84 -12.97
N TYR A 14 8.85 -6.43 -14.19
CA TYR A 14 8.52 -5.05 -14.52
C TYR A 14 7.08 -4.92 -14.99
N TYR A 15 6.46 -3.80 -14.62
CA TYR A 15 5.12 -3.40 -15.03
C TYR A 15 5.19 -2.08 -15.78
N ASN A 16 4.93 -2.12 -17.08
CA ASN A 16 5.08 -0.97 -17.97
C ASN A 16 3.79 -0.17 -18.18
N LYS A 17 2.69 -0.56 -17.52
CA LYS A 17 1.40 0.14 -17.62
C LYS A 17 1.22 1.11 -16.47
N LYS A 18 0.35 2.09 -16.67
CA LYS A 18 0.00 3.07 -15.64
C LYS A 18 -0.72 2.39 -14.46
N ILE A 19 -0.23 2.63 -13.24
CA ILE A 19 -0.94 2.26 -12.01
C ILE A 19 -2.11 3.24 -11.83
N LEU A 20 -3.29 2.69 -11.51
CA LEU A 20 -4.49 3.47 -11.23
C LEU A 20 -4.53 3.84 -9.75
N TYR A 21 -4.87 5.09 -9.46
CA TYR A 21 -4.92 5.64 -8.11
C TYR A 21 -6.34 6.17 -7.80
N PRO A 22 -7.29 5.29 -7.43
CA PRO A 22 -8.61 5.76 -6.99
C PRO A 22 -8.47 6.60 -5.72
N GLN A 23 -9.31 7.65 -5.59
CA GLN A 23 -9.27 8.57 -4.45
C GLN A 23 -10.35 8.28 -3.42
N ASN A 24 -11.41 7.55 -3.79
CA ASN A 24 -12.56 7.21 -2.96
C ASN A 24 -13.20 5.88 -3.38
N LEU A 25 -14.14 5.40 -2.57
CA LEU A 25 -14.84 4.14 -2.82
C LEU A 25 -15.62 4.12 -4.13
N SER A 26 -16.21 5.24 -4.55
CA SER A 26 -16.96 5.32 -5.81
C SER A 26 -16.04 5.09 -7.01
N SER A 27 -14.90 5.77 -7.05
CA SER A 27 -13.90 5.58 -8.10
C SER A 27 -13.28 4.18 -8.08
N LEU A 28 -13.06 3.61 -6.89
CA LEU A 28 -12.57 2.24 -6.72
C LEU A 28 -13.57 1.22 -7.26
N LYS A 29 -14.85 1.32 -6.89
CA LYS A 29 -15.91 0.44 -7.38
C LYS A 29 -16.03 0.43 -8.90
N LYS A 30 -15.97 1.61 -9.55
CA LYS A 30 -15.98 1.72 -11.01
C LYS A 30 -14.83 0.98 -11.68
N ILE A 31 -13.65 0.99 -11.06
CA ILE A 31 -12.48 0.30 -11.60
C ILE A 31 -12.61 -1.21 -11.40
N ILE A 32 -13.06 -1.66 -10.23
CA ILE A 32 -13.16 -3.09 -9.86
C ILE A 32 -14.19 -3.82 -10.72
N ASN A 33 -15.34 -3.19 -11.00
CA ASN A 33 -16.41 -3.83 -11.77
C ASN A 33 -16.06 -4.14 -13.24
N SER A 34 -14.93 -3.68 -13.71
CA SER A 34 -14.61 -3.79 -15.13
C SER A 34 -13.69 -4.93 -15.54
N ASN A 35 -12.90 -5.57 -14.64
CA ASN A 35 -11.94 -6.64 -15.05
C ASN A 35 -11.14 -7.24 -13.87
N GLN A 36 -10.33 -8.27 -14.20
CA GLN A 36 -9.29 -8.81 -13.31
C GLN A 36 -8.27 -7.72 -12.94
N ILE A 37 -8.11 -7.47 -11.65
CA ILE A 37 -7.34 -6.36 -11.09
C ILE A 37 -6.35 -6.90 -10.07
N GLY A 38 -5.10 -6.44 -10.15
CA GLY A 38 -4.12 -6.57 -9.09
C GLY A 38 -4.12 -5.34 -8.18
N ILE A 39 -3.81 -5.53 -6.92
CA ILE A 39 -3.60 -4.44 -5.95
C ILE A 39 -2.13 -4.45 -5.55
N CYS A 40 -1.51 -3.28 -5.58
CA CYS A 40 -0.15 -3.12 -5.08
C CYS A 40 -0.10 -2.11 -3.92
N GLY A 41 0.73 -2.41 -2.93
CA GLY A 41 1.16 -1.46 -1.92
C GLY A 41 2.34 -0.63 -2.43
N ASN A 42 3.47 -0.68 -1.75
CA ASN A 42 4.68 0.06 -2.12
C ASN A 42 5.67 -0.77 -2.99
N LEU A 43 5.18 -1.77 -3.72
CA LEU A 43 5.97 -2.62 -4.64
C LEU A 43 7.19 -3.31 -3.99
N LYS A 44 7.05 -3.72 -2.73
CA LYS A 44 8.13 -4.35 -1.96
C LYS A 44 8.03 -5.89 -1.89
N SER A 45 7.22 -6.51 -2.71
CA SER A 45 7.17 -7.97 -2.85
C SER A 45 8.43 -8.50 -3.55
N PHE A 46 8.90 -9.67 -3.11
CA PHE A 46 10.05 -10.34 -3.73
C PHE A 46 9.72 -10.99 -5.07
N ASN A 47 8.46 -11.41 -5.23
CA ASN A 47 7.93 -12.07 -6.44
C ASN A 47 6.94 -11.16 -7.18
N ASP A 48 6.08 -11.74 -8.02
CA ASP A 48 5.08 -11.06 -8.83
C ASP A 48 3.78 -10.69 -8.09
N THR A 49 3.66 -10.99 -6.81
CA THR A 49 2.43 -10.77 -6.02
C THR A 49 1.93 -9.32 -6.08
N CYS A 50 2.84 -8.35 -6.17
CA CYS A 50 2.49 -6.92 -6.26
C CYS A 50 2.29 -6.43 -7.70
N ILE A 51 2.37 -7.31 -8.70
CA ILE A 51 2.31 -6.93 -10.12
C ILE A 51 1.31 -7.81 -10.84
N ASN A 52 0.40 -7.18 -11.59
CA ASN A 52 -0.59 -7.86 -12.42
C ASN A 52 -0.47 -7.39 -13.87
N LYS A 53 -0.56 -8.34 -14.81
CA LYS A 53 -0.41 -8.06 -16.25
C LYS A 53 -1.54 -7.19 -16.83
N ASN A 54 -2.75 -7.23 -16.23
CA ASN A 54 -3.93 -6.55 -16.77
C ASN A 54 -4.06 -5.11 -16.25
N LYS A 55 -4.48 -4.95 -15.01
CA LYS A 55 -4.60 -3.64 -14.34
C LYS A 55 -4.02 -3.70 -12.95
N LEU A 56 -3.38 -2.61 -12.54
CA LEU A 56 -2.79 -2.48 -11.22
C LEU A 56 -3.38 -1.25 -10.53
N ILE A 57 -3.84 -1.42 -9.30
CA ILE A 57 -4.39 -0.35 -8.47
C ILE A 57 -3.51 -0.15 -7.25
N SER A 58 -3.29 1.10 -6.87
CA SER A 58 -2.69 1.47 -5.58
C SER A 58 -3.63 2.40 -4.82
N LEU A 59 -3.85 2.12 -3.54
CA LEU A 59 -4.65 2.97 -2.65
C LEU A 59 -3.88 4.19 -2.11
N LYS A 60 -2.70 4.47 -2.63
CA LYS A 60 -1.82 5.56 -2.17
C LYS A 60 -2.52 6.92 -2.09
N LYS A 61 -3.51 7.17 -2.94
CA LYS A 61 -4.27 8.43 -2.99
C LYS A 61 -5.57 8.43 -2.19
N PHE A 62 -5.92 7.32 -1.51
CA PHE A 62 -7.04 7.33 -0.58
C PHE A 62 -6.74 8.21 0.64
N SER A 63 -7.80 8.69 1.29
CA SER A 63 -7.67 9.41 2.55
C SER A 63 -6.98 8.52 3.60
N LYS A 64 -6.04 9.11 4.33
CA LYS A 64 -5.27 8.41 5.37
C LYS A 64 -5.86 8.73 6.72
N LYS A 65 -6.13 7.70 7.51
CA LYS A 65 -6.59 7.82 8.90
C LYS A 65 -5.72 6.95 9.79
N ILE A 66 -5.34 7.48 10.93
CA ILE A 66 -4.65 6.76 12.00
C ILE A 66 -5.20 7.23 13.34
N PHE A 67 -5.56 6.28 14.18
CA PHE A 67 -6.10 6.53 15.52
C PHE A 67 -5.61 5.45 16.48
N LEU A 68 -5.08 5.87 17.62
CA LEU A 68 -4.64 4.99 18.71
C LEU A 68 -5.65 5.04 19.85
N ASP A 69 -6.39 3.95 20.06
CA ASP A 69 -7.19 3.74 21.25
C ASP A 69 -6.27 3.28 22.40
N LYS A 70 -5.88 4.23 23.24
CA LYS A 70 -4.97 3.96 24.37
C LYS A 70 -5.58 3.04 25.43
N ASN A 71 -6.91 3.10 25.62
CA ASN A 71 -7.57 2.26 26.62
C ASN A 71 -7.55 0.78 26.26
N LYS A 72 -7.63 0.48 24.97
CA LYS A 72 -7.62 -0.88 24.43
C LYS A 72 -6.28 -1.30 23.86
N SER A 73 -5.30 -0.40 23.82
CA SER A 73 -4.01 -0.59 23.14
C SER A 73 -4.19 -1.04 21.67
N LEU A 74 -5.17 -0.47 20.98
CA LEU A 74 -5.49 -0.79 19.60
C LEU A 74 -5.14 0.37 18.68
N LEU A 75 -4.44 0.06 17.59
CA LEU A 75 -4.14 1.00 16.53
C LEU A 75 -5.05 0.77 15.33
N HIS A 76 -5.85 1.76 14.98
CA HIS A 76 -6.63 1.81 13.74
C HIS A 76 -5.86 2.58 12.70
N VAL A 77 -5.54 1.95 11.59
CA VAL A 77 -4.72 2.57 10.55
C VAL A 77 -5.23 2.19 9.16
N SER A 78 -5.26 3.18 8.26
CA SER A 78 -5.60 2.93 6.86
C SER A 78 -4.48 2.14 6.17
N SER A 79 -4.85 1.19 5.30
CA SER A 79 -3.92 0.28 4.60
C SER A 79 -2.89 0.97 3.69
N ASN A 80 -3.05 2.25 3.41
CA ASN A 80 -2.14 3.04 2.57
C ASN A 80 -1.07 3.82 3.37
N TYR A 81 -0.92 3.57 4.68
CA TYR A 81 0.23 4.03 5.44
C TYR A 81 1.44 3.12 5.18
N LEU A 82 2.62 3.72 5.05
CA LEU A 82 3.87 2.98 5.18
C LEU A 82 4.11 2.65 6.65
N LEU A 83 4.67 1.49 6.93
CA LEU A 83 5.02 1.09 8.30
C LEU A 83 5.89 2.13 9.00
N ILE A 84 6.87 2.72 8.30
CA ILE A 84 7.72 3.79 8.86
C ILE A 84 6.90 4.98 9.34
N ASP A 85 5.84 5.36 8.62
CA ASP A 85 5.01 6.52 9.00
C ASP A 85 4.12 6.19 10.20
N VAL A 86 3.69 4.93 10.32
CA VAL A 86 2.99 4.42 11.51
C VAL A 86 3.91 4.47 12.73
N LEU A 87 5.12 3.91 12.61
CA LEU A 87 6.09 3.87 13.70
C LEU A 87 6.47 5.27 14.19
N LYS A 88 6.70 6.23 13.29
CA LYS A 88 6.97 7.64 13.63
C LYS A 88 5.85 8.28 14.48
N LYS A 89 4.62 7.78 14.34
CA LYS A 89 3.47 8.30 15.12
C LYS A 89 3.30 7.63 16.48
N ILE A 90 3.55 6.34 16.60
CA ILE A 90 3.23 5.58 17.81
C ILE A 90 4.42 5.42 18.76
N VAL A 91 5.65 5.30 18.22
CA VAL A 91 6.85 5.09 19.06
C VAL A 91 7.09 6.26 20.02
N PRO A 92 6.97 7.54 19.63
CA PRO A 92 7.09 8.66 20.58
C PRO A 92 6.04 8.65 21.69
N LEU A 93 4.92 7.92 21.49
CA LEU A 93 3.86 7.74 22.50
C LEU A 93 4.10 6.53 23.41
N GLY A 94 5.23 5.82 23.24
CA GLY A 94 5.57 4.63 24.03
C GLY A 94 4.94 3.33 23.52
N TYR A 95 4.45 3.29 22.26
CA TYR A 95 3.81 2.11 21.69
C TYR A 95 4.66 1.49 20.57
N MET A 96 4.57 0.17 20.43
CA MET A 96 5.15 -0.59 19.34
C MET A 96 4.12 -1.58 18.80
N ILE A 97 4.25 -1.94 17.51
CA ILE A 97 3.49 -3.07 16.96
C ILE A 97 4.12 -4.39 17.44
N SER A 98 3.28 -5.36 17.75
CA SER A 98 3.72 -6.67 18.30
C SER A 98 4.49 -7.51 17.27
N VAL A 99 4.17 -7.36 15.98
CA VAL A 99 4.85 -8.06 14.88
C VAL A 99 5.29 -7.04 13.85
N SER A 100 6.56 -7.08 13.46
CA SER A 100 7.13 -6.16 12.47
C SER A 100 7.73 -6.93 11.29
N PRO A 101 7.41 -6.57 10.04
CA PRO A 101 8.11 -7.11 8.88
C PRO A 101 9.54 -6.59 8.80
N GLY A 102 10.39 -7.26 8.02
CA GLY A 102 11.79 -6.90 7.85
C GLY A 102 12.05 -5.55 7.16
N SER A 103 11.04 -4.99 6.48
CA SER A 103 11.14 -3.69 5.81
C SER A 103 10.11 -2.70 6.35
N LYS A 104 10.58 -1.51 6.72
CA LYS A 104 9.72 -0.39 7.14
C LYS A 104 9.03 0.34 5.98
N TYR A 105 9.34 0.00 4.75
CA TYR A 105 8.80 0.63 3.52
C TYR A 105 7.65 -0.14 2.88
N VAL A 106 7.05 -1.06 3.59
CA VAL A 106 5.82 -1.77 3.21
C VAL A 106 4.57 -1.02 3.63
N THR A 107 3.44 -1.30 3.00
CA THR A 107 2.11 -0.82 3.39
C THR A 107 1.31 -1.96 3.96
#